data_8e3b6a48b8c25a6b273d0089461a960d
#
_entry.id   8e3b6a48b8c25a6b273d0089461a960d
#
_cell.length_a   1.000
_cell.length_b   1.000
_cell.length_c   1.000
_cell.angle_alpha   90.00
_cell.angle_beta   90.00
_cell.angle_gamma   90.00
#
_symmetry.space_group_name_H-M   'P 1'
#
loop_
_entity.id
_entity.type
_entity.pdbx_description
1 polymer ?
#
loop_
_entity_poly.entity_id
_entity_poly.type
_entity_poly.pdbx_seq_one_letter_code
_entity_poly.pdbx_strand_id
1 'polypeptide(L)' 'MKKTYKIEVDCANCAAKMEEAIKKIDGVTDASVSFMTQKMMIEADDAVFDQVVEKAVKEIAKVEPDCQVVLK' A
#
# COMPACT_ATOMS: atom_id res chain seq x y z
N MET A 1 2.24 -14.24 -2.05
CA MET A 1 3.16 -13.65 -1.06
C MET A 1 2.49 -12.48 -0.38
N LYS A 2 2.69 -12.36 0.91
CA LYS A 2 2.04 -11.32 1.71
C LYS A 2 3.07 -10.67 2.59
N LYS A 3 3.12 -9.34 2.56
CA LYS A 3 4.05 -8.57 3.40
C LYS A 3 3.35 -7.35 3.98
N THR A 4 3.82 -6.95 5.15
CA THR A 4 3.34 -5.75 5.83
C THR A 4 4.47 -4.74 5.89
N TYR A 5 4.15 -3.50 5.50
CA TYR A 5 5.10 -2.39 5.52
C TYR A 5 4.62 -1.31 6.47
N LYS A 6 5.56 -0.62 7.07
CA LYS A 6 5.22 0.53 7.89
C LYS A 6 4.99 1.74 7.00
N ILE A 7 3.95 2.51 7.29
CA ILE A 7 3.65 3.73 6.54
C ILE A 7 3.39 4.87 7.52
N GLU A 8 3.48 6.08 7.02
CA GLU A 8 3.11 7.27 7.77
C GLU A 8 1.90 7.90 7.09
N VAL A 9 0.76 7.84 7.77
CA VAL A 9 -0.49 8.39 7.26
C VAL A 9 -1.20 9.13 8.40
N ASP A 10 -1.66 10.36 8.11
CA ASP A 10 -2.22 11.24 9.13
C ASP A 10 -3.75 11.25 9.15
N CYS A 11 -4.38 10.56 8.22
CA CYS A 11 -5.82 10.70 8.01
C CYS A 11 -6.44 9.35 7.65
N ALA A 12 -7.54 9.01 8.32
CA ALA A 12 -8.25 7.77 8.04
C ALA A 12 -8.80 7.72 6.60
N ASN A 13 -9.27 8.85 6.09
CA ASN A 13 -9.75 8.93 4.71
C ASN A 13 -8.60 8.71 3.72
N CYS A 14 -7.43 9.21 4.02
CA CYS A 14 -6.25 9.01 3.18
C CYS A 14 -5.87 7.53 3.15
N ALA A 15 -5.91 6.88 4.31
CA ALA A 15 -5.63 5.44 4.39
C ALA A 15 -6.60 4.63 3.54
N ALA A 16 -7.89 4.96 3.60
CA ALA A 16 -8.91 4.29 2.79
C ALA A 16 -8.67 4.48 1.29
N LYS A 17 -8.30 5.69 0.88
CA LYS A 17 -8.00 5.98 -0.53
C LYS A 17 -6.76 5.21 -0.99
N MET A 18 -5.75 5.13 -0.15
CA MET A 18 -4.54 4.38 -0.46
C MET A 18 -4.85 2.90 -0.62
N GLU A 19 -5.68 2.35 0.26
CA GLU A 19 -6.10 0.96 0.17
C GLU A 19 -6.82 0.67 -1.14
N GLU A 20 -7.77 1.53 -1.53
CA GLU A 20 -8.47 1.39 -2.79
C GLU A 20 -7.53 1.44 -3.98
N ALA A 21 -6.59 2.38 -3.98
CA ALA A 21 -5.64 2.54 -5.06
C ALA A 21 -4.77 1.28 -5.20
N ILE A 22 -4.32 0.73 -4.10
CA ILE A 22 -3.50 -0.48 -4.11
C ILE A 22 -4.30 -1.68 -4.62
N LYS A 23 -5.55 -1.80 -4.20
CA LYS A 23 -6.41 -2.92 -4.62
C LYS A 23 -6.69 -2.92 -6.12
N LYS A 24 -6.57 -1.77 -6.77
CA LYS A 24 -6.79 -1.64 -8.21
C LYS A 24 -5.57 -2.03 -9.04
N ILE A 25 -4.43 -2.25 -8.40
CA ILE A 25 -3.21 -2.62 -9.11
C ILE A 25 -3.32 -4.08 -9.60
N ASP A 26 -2.97 -4.29 -10.87
CA ASP A 26 -2.93 -5.64 -11.43
C ASP A 26 -1.91 -6.48 -10.66
N GLY A 27 -2.33 -7.68 -10.29
CA GLY A 27 -1.49 -8.61 -9.56
C GLY A 27 -1.73 -8.60 -8.06
N VAL A 28 -2.42 -7.59 -7.53
CA VAL A 28 -2.78 -7.56 -6.10
C VAL A 28 -3.99 -8.46 -5.86
N THR A 29 -3.82 -9.46 -4.98
CA THR A 29 -4.91 -10.33 -4.58
C THR A 29 -5.66 -9.78 -3.38
N ASP A 30 -4.96 -9.07 -2.51
CA ASP A 30 -5.58 -8.41 -1.37
C ASP A 30 -4.65 -7.30 -0.88
N ALA A 31 -5.23 -6.31 -0.21
CA ALA A 31 -4.46 -5.21 0.37
C ALA A 31 -5.25 -4.58 1.50
N SER A 32 -4.53 -4.05 2.47
CA SER A 32 -5.13 -3.36 3.59
C SER A 32 -4.20 -2.26 4.08
N VAL A 33 -4.78 -1.12 4.44
CA VAL A 33 -4.03 -0.02 5.03
C VAL A 33 -4.68 0.32 6.35
N SER A 34 -3.91 0.28 7.43
CA SER A 34 -4.42 0.59 8.76
C SER A 34 -3.89 1.94 9.22
N PHE A 35 -4.80 2.87 9.44
CA PHE A 35 -4.46 4.17 10.01
C PHE A 35 -4.03 4.03 11.47
N MET A 36 -4.70 3.13 12.20
CA MET A 36 -4.46 2.99 13.64
C MET A 36 -3.08 2.41 13.95
N THR A 37 -2.63 1.45 13.16
CA THR A 37 -1.34 0.81 13.35
C THR A 37 -0.25 1.40 12.47
N GLN A 38 -0.61 2.27 11.53
CA GLN A 38 0.31 2.86 10.57
C GLN A 38 1.06 1.77 9.79
N LYS A 39 0.28 0.81 9.28
CA LYS A 39 0.84 -0.32 8.53
C LYS A 39 0.03 -0.58 7.27
N MET A 40 0.71 -1.06 6.25
CA MET A 40 0.13 -1.42 4.97
C MET A 40 0.45 -2.88 4.68
N MET A 41 -0.57 -3.66 4.37
CA MET A 41 -0.42 -5.06 4.00
C MET A 41 -0.73 -5.22 2.53
N ILE A 42 0.15 -5.93 1.80
CA ILE A 42 -0.06 -6.25 0.39
C ILE A 42 0.09 -7.74 0.20
N GLU A 43 -0.86 -8.34 -0.50
CA GLU A 43 -0.80 -9.73 -0.91
C GLU A 43 -0.88 -9.81 -2.42
N ALA A 44 0.07 -10.50 -3.02
CA ALA A 44 0.16 -10.67 -4.47
C ALA A 44 0.97 -11.91 -4.79
N ASP A 45 0.93 -12.34 -6.07
CA ASP A 45 1.75 -13.45 -6.53
C ASP A 45 3.23 -13.15 -6.37
N ASP A 46 4.00 -14.16 -5.96
CA ASP A 46 5.45 -14.03 -5.79
C ASP A 46 6.14 -13.52 -7.06
N ALA A 47 5.67 -13.98 -8.21
CA ALA A 47 6.27 -13.64 -9.50
C ALA A 47 6.18 -12.14 -9.81
N VAL A 48 5.16 -11.46 -9.31
CA VAL A 48 4.91 -10.04 -9.59
C VAL A 48 4.94 -9.19 -8.34
N PHE A 49 5.30 -9.76 -7.21
CA PHE A 49 5.21 -9.06 -5.94
C PHE A 49 6.04 -7.77 -5.92
N ASP A 50 7.28 -7.85 -6.40
CA ASP A 50 8.16 -6.67 -6.44
C ASP A 50 7.59 -5.56 -7.31
N GLN A 51 7.03 -5.92 -8.47
CA GLN A 51 6.39 -4.95 -9.36
C GLN A 51 5.16 -4.33 -8.72
N VAL A 52 4.38 -5.15 -8.02
CA VAL A 52 3.18 -4.68 -7.32
C VAL A 52 3.55 -3.69 -6.23
N VAL A 53 4.60 -3.98 -5.46
CA VAL A 53 5.06 -3.08 -4.40
C VAL A 53 5.51 -1.74 -4.98
N GLU A 54 6.27 -1.75 -6.08
CA GLU A 54 6.67 -0.51 -6.75
C GLU A 54 5.46 0.31 -7.19
N LYS A 55 4.49 -0.34 -7.80
CA LYS A 55 3.27 0.34 -8.24
C LYS A 55 2.49 0.89 -7.06
N ALA A 56 2.43 0.13 -5.96
CA ALA A 56 1.74 0.56 -4.75
C ALA A 56 2.37 1.83 -4.18
N VAL A 57 3.69 1.88 -4.12
CA VAL A 57 4.39 3.07 -3.63
C VAL A 57 4.10 4.28 -4.52
N LYS A 58 4.09 4.09 -5.83
CA LYS A 58 3.77 5.17 -6.77
C LYS A 58 2.34 5.66 -6.61
N GLU A 59 1.39 4.74 -6.44
CA GLU A 59 -0.02 5.10 -6.25
C GLU A 59 -0.21 5.86 -4.93
N ILE A 60 0.46 5.42 -3.88
CA ILE A 60 0.39 6.12 -2.59
C ILE A 60 0.93 7.55 -2.73
N ALA A 61 2.01 7.73 -3.45
CA ALA A 61 2.59 9.06 -3.67
C ALA A 61 1.64 9.96 -4.48
N LYS A 62 0.83 9.39 -5.37
CA LYS A 62 -0.17 10.16 -6.12
C LYS A 62 -1.36 10.56 -5.26
N VAL A 63 -1.82 9.64 -4.41
CA VAL A 63 -2.98 9.88 -3.56
C VAL A 63 -2.63 10.79 -2.40
N GLU A 64 -1.47 10.58 -1.80
CA GLU A 64 -1.03 11.32 -0.62
C GLU A 64 0.47 11.57 -0.72
N PRO A 65 0.89 12.68 -1.35
CA PRO A 65 2.31 12.97 -1.52
C PRO A 65 3.08 13.13 -0.22
N ASP A 66 2.39 13.47 0.85
CA ASP A 66 3.02 13.66 2.17
C ASP A 66 3.20 12.34 2.92
N CYS A 67 2.64 11.26 2.42
CA CYS A 67 2.73 9.96 3.05
C CYS A 67 4.04 9.27 2.66
N GLN A 68 4.66 8.60 3.62
CA GLN A 68 5.89 7.85 3.37
C GLN A 68 5.66 6.37 3.63
N VAL A 69 6.30 5.55 2.81
CA VAL A 69 6.27 4.10 2.95
C VAL A 69 7.67 3.62 3.32
N VAL A 70 7.75 2.86 4.39
CA VAL A 70 9.02 2.26 4.82
C VAL A 70 9.09 0.85 4.26
N LEU A 71 9.95 0.64 3.27
CA LEU A 71 10.10 -0.65 2.59
C LEU A 71 11.16 -1.51 3.28
N LYS A 72 10.86 -1.95 4.48
CA LYS A 72 11.77 -2.84 5.21
C LYS A 72 11.06 -4.09 5.66
#